data_efcfe8a9b9bb6207c850eaf9d29a4ab9
#
_entry.id   efcfe8a9b9bb6207c850eaf9d29a4ab9
#
_cell.length_a   1.000
_cell.length_b   1.000
_cell.length_c   1.000
_cell.angle_alpha   90.00
_cell.angle_beta   90.00
_cell.angle_gamma   90.00
#
_symmetry.space_group_name_H-M   'P 1'
#
loop_
_entity.id
_entity.type
_entity.pdbx_description
1 polymer ?
#
loop_
_entity_poly.entity_id
_entity_poly.type
_entity_poly.pdbx_seq_one_letter_code
_entity_poly.pdbx_strand_id
1 'polypeptide(L)'
;METYQKIDTLYKRYQFKGDECPNQKWLKFRNKIILGEFSNIEAKYLFDNLWEAYSKIDGTNSKIAFYPSTGVIKVGGKSDNAASQHGQFEMLQEIADRIHPILCAMFPKETARFTQVKDKETNKIEYWDMGDPLGIAKVNPSKDGQYIVGLEEVPVYIYGEYFGSGIQKGGGRYIQNGNDFLVFDIRQQGWWLPKDMRDEMCKTLKLETVPYIGNMTLRDIEQMVMKGFKTKFDRAADPTLIEEGIVARPVIPMCDGRGNRIIVKVKYVDYIEYQRVRSEFTDNEFEEFNTWYKETIGI
;
A
#
# COMPACT_ATOMS: atom_id res chain seq x y z
N MET A 1 -8.72 11.49 -6.61
CA MET A 1 -8.74 10.00 -6.49
C MET A 1 -8.30 9.60 -5.09
N GLU A 2 -8.77 8.47 -4.57
CA GLU A 2 -8.41 8.01 -3.23
C GLU A 2 -6.93 7.64 -3.12
N THR A 3 -6.32 7.99 -1.99
CA THR A 3 -4.91 7.65 -1.70
C THR A 3 -4.86 6.28 -1.05
N TYR A 4 -3.96 5.41 -1.54
CA TYR A 4 -3.73 4.12 -0.90
C TYR A 4 -3.20 4.30 0.52
N GLN A 5 -3.70 3.50 1.46
CA GLN A 5 -3.28 3.61 2.86
C GLN A 5 -1.77 3.45 3.02
N LYS A 6 -1.20 4.19 3.98
CA LYS A 6 0.20 4.01 4.35
C LYS A 6 0.39 2.65 5.01
N ILE A 7 1.34 1.87 4.52
CA ILE A 7 1.73 0.60 5.14
C ILE A 7 2.87 0.87 6.11
N ASP A 8 2.68 0.50 7.37
CA ASP A 8 3.73 0.63 8.38
C ASP A 8 4.76 -0.51 8.30
N THR A 9 5.99 -0.24 8.77
CA THR A 9 6.99 -1.29 9.00
C THR A 9 6.54 -2.19 10.16
N LEU A 10 7.01 -3.43 10.18
CA LEU A 10 6.69 -4.37 11.27
C LEU A 10 7.03 -3.78 12.64
N TYR A 11 8.20 -3.19 12.75
CA TYR A 11 8.67 -2.57 13.99
C TYR A 11 8.74 -1.05 13.89
N LYS A 12 8.57 -0.40 15.05
CA LYS A 12 8.82 1.03 15.24
C LYS A 12 10.28 1.35 14.92
N ARG A 13 10.57 2.64 14.79
CA ARG A 13 11.93 3.14 14.59
C ARG A 13 12.30 4.10 15.70
N TYR A 14 13.58 4.12 16.06
CA TYR A 14 14.10 5.15 16.94
C TYR A 14 13.89 6.54 16.33
N GLN A 15 13.07 7.35 16.98
CA GLN A 15 12.73 8.72 16.57
C GLN A 15 13.15 9.69 17.68
N PHE A 16 14.17 10.49 17.43
CA PHE A 16 14.64 11.53 18.34
C PHE A 16 15.37 12.62 17.56
N LYS A 17 15.42 13.82 18.11
CA LYS A 17 16.16 14.93 17.51
C LYS A 17 17.65 14.81 17.83
N GLY A 18 18.50 15.30 16.92
CA GLY A 18 19.94 15.19 17.09
C GLY A 18 20.50 16.02 18.25
N ASP A 19 19.87 17.16 18.55
CA ASP A 19 20.19 18.06 19.64
C ASP A 19 19.74 17.55 21.02
N GLU A 20 18.77 16.64 21.05
CA GLU A 20 18.30 15.98 22.29
C GLU A 20 19.21 14.80 22.69
N CYS A 21 20.05 14.31 21.77
CA CYS A 21 20.88 13.12 21.99
C CYS A 21 22.20 13.47 22.71
N PRO A 22 22.41 12.99 23.92
CA PRO A 22 23.61 13.36 24.73
C PRO A 22 24.90 12.75 24.18
N ASN A 23 24.81 11.68 23.37
CA ASN A 23 25.94 10.98 22.83
C ASN A 23 25.89 10.92 21.30
N GLN A 24 26.84 11.58 20.62
CA GLN A 24 26.92 11.64 19.16
C GLN A 24 26.98 10.26 18.50
N LYS A 25 27.58 9.26 19.15
CA LYS A 25 27.65 7.88 18.66
C LYS A 25 26.24 7.27 18.54
N TRP A 26 25.30 7.62 19.41
CA TRP A 26 23.93 7.12 19.44
C TRP A 26 23.07 7.63 18.28
N LEU A 27 23.45 8.73 17.62
CA LEU A 27 22.77 9.22 16.42
C LEU A 27 22.69 8.19 15.29
N LYS A 28 23.58 7.20 15.29
CA LYS A 28 23.56 6.10 14.33
C LYS A 28 22.29 5.24 14.42
N PHE A 29 21.64 5.19 15.60
CA PHE A 29 20.37 4.48 15.77
C PHE A 29 19.16 5.24 15.25
N ARG A 30 19.26 6.56 15.03
CA ARG A 30 18.13 7.33 14.52
C ARG A 30 17.58 6.72 13.22
N ASN A 31 16.27 6.52 13.16
CA ASN A 31 15.54 5.86 12.09
C ASN A 31 15.82 4.34 11.90
N LYS A 32 16.60 3.72 12.75
CA LYS A 32 16.74 2.25 12.76
C LYS A 32 15.55 1.62 13.47
N ILE A 33 15.25 0.37 13.11
CA ILE A 33 14.16 -0.39 13.74
C ILE A 33 14.48 -0.70 15.21
N ILE A 34 13.41 -0.78 16.01
CA ILE A 34 13.46 -1.23 17.42
C ILE A 34 12.92 -2.66 17.43
N LEU A 35 13.81 -3.64 17.44
CA LEU A 35 13.39 -5.05 17.40
C LEU A 35 12.46 -5.38 18.57
N GLY A 36 11.34 -6.02 18.26
CA GLY A 36 10.31 -6.38 19.22
C GLY A 36 9.29 -5.30 19.55
N GLU A 37 9.53 -4.03 19.16
CA GLU A 37 8.59 -2.94 19.33
C GLU A 37 7.72 -2.79 18.07
N PHE A 38 6.55 -3.40 18.06
CA PHE A 38 5.65 -3.41 16.90
C PHE A 38 5.08 -2.02 16.58
N SER A 39 5.07 -1.66 15.30
CA SER A 39 4.43 -0.43 14.82
C SER A 39 2.91 -0.48 14.93
N ASN A 40 2.35 -1.66 14.77
CA ASN A 40 0.94 -1.96 14.84
C ASN A 40 0.72 -3.03 15.91
N ILE A 41 -0.14 -2.74 16.90
CA ILE A 41 -0.35 -3.64 18.04
C ILE A 41 -1.06 -4.92 17.59
N GLU A 42 -1.92 -4.86 16.59
CA GLU A 42 -2.60 -6.02 16.04
C GLU A 42 -1.60 -6.99 15.41
N ALA A 43 -0.56 -6.47 14.74
CA ALA A 43 0.51 -7.32 14.21
C ALA A 43 1.26 -8.09 15.30
N LYS A 44 1.39 -7.52 16.52
CA LYS A 44 1.95 -8.22 17.66
C LYS A 44 1.08 -9.40 18.07
N TYR A 45 -0.23 -9.21 18.18
CA TYR A 45 -1.15 -10.28 18.57
C TYR A 45 -1.32 -11.36 17.49
N LEU A 46 -1.15 -10.97 16.23
CA LEU A 46 -1.28 -11.86 15.08
C LEU A 46 0.06 -12.42 14.59
N PHE A 47 1.14 -12.26 15.37
CA PHE A 47 2.52 -12.54 14.94
C PHE A 47 2.73 -13.99 14.51
N ASP A 48 2.08 -14.93 15.19
CA ASP A 48 2.13 -16.37 14.92
C ASP A 48 0.92 -16.89 14.11
N ASN A 49 0.01 -16.00 13.68
CA ASN A 49 -1.06 -16.35 12.76
C ASN A 49 -0.56 -16.39 11.33
N LEU A 50 -1.39 -16.92 10.41
CA LEU A 50 -1.06 -16.97 8.98
C LEU A 50 -1.35 -15.65 8.29
N TRP A 51 -0.38 -15.22 7.50
CA TRP A 51 -0.42 -14.01 6.66
C TRP A 51 -0.13 -14.39 5.22
N GLU A 52 -0.84 -13.77 4.29
CA GLU A 52 -0.46 -13.75 2.88
C GLU A 52 0.79 -12.88 2.72
N ALA A 53 1.87 -13.46 2.22
CA ALA A 53 3.15 -12.81 1.97
C ALA A 53 3.32 -12.53 0.47
N TYR A 54 3.67 -11.29 0.13
CA TYR A 54 3.91 -10.84 -1.23
C TYR A 54 5.28 -10.19 -1.35
N SER A 55 5.94 -10.36 -2.50
CA SER A 55 7.16 -9.63 -2.84
C SER A 55 6.94 -8.13 -2.74
N LYS A 56 7.85 -7.45 -2.06
CA LYS A 56 7.89 -6.00 -2.06
C LYS A 56 8.81 -5.52 -3.18
N ILE A 57 8.20 -5.16 -4.30
CA ILE A 57 8.91 -4.57 -5.43
C ILE A 57 9.35 -3.14 -5.10
N ASP A 58 10.59 -2.78 -5.47
CA ASP A 58 11.12 -1.43 -5.28
C ASP A 58 10.73 -0.54 -6.47
N GLY A 59 9.66 0.20 -6.29
CA GLY A 59 9.09 1.07 -7.32
C GLY A 59 8.37 2.27 -6.73
N THR A 60 7.32 2.68 -7.40
CA THR A 60 6.44 3.76 -6.97
C THR A 60 4.97 3.37 -7.07
N ASN A 61 4.23 3.63 -6.00
CA ASN A 61 2.81 3.35 -5.94
C ASN A 61 2.05 4.12 -7.03
N SER A 62 1.25 3.40 -7.78
CA SER A 62 0.45 3.89 -8.90
C SER A 62 -0.96 3.34 -8.84
N LYS A 63 -1.89 4.04 -9.48
CA LYS A 63 -3.31 3.65 -9.49
C LYS A 63 -3.99 3.95 -10.82
N ILE A 64 -4.94 3.11 -11.16
CA ILE A 64 -5.91 3.30 -12.23
C ILE A 64 -7.28 3.33 -11.57
N ALA A 65 -8.09 4.35 -11.87
CA ALA A 65 -9.44 4.51 -11.35
C ALA A 65 -10.44 4.51 -12.50
N PHE A 66 -11.38 3.57 -12.50
CA PHE A 66 -12.45 3.47 -13.47
C PHE A 66 -13.78 3.89 -12.83
N TYR A 67 -14.52 4.75 -13.53
CA TYR A 67 -15.81 5.31 -13.09
C TYR A 67 -16.94 4.70 -13.93
N PRO A 68 -17.67 3.68 -13.43
CA PRO A 68 -18.68 2.97 -14.20
C PRO A 68 -19.81 3.87 -14.77
N SER A 69 -20.25 4.90 -14.02
CA SER A 69 -21.36 5.76 -14.45
C SER A 69 -21.09 6.53 -15.74
N THR A 70 -19.83 6.90 -15.95
CA THR A 70 -19.37 7.73 -17.09
C THR A 70 -18.50 6.97 -18.07
N GLY A 71 -17.99 5.80 -17.67
CA GLY A 71 -16.97 5.08 -18.41
C GLY A 71 -15.59 5.76 -18.37
N VAL A 72 -15.40 6.81 -17.57
CA VAL A 72 -14.13 7.53 -17.50
C VAL A 72 -13.09 6.69 -16.76
N ILE A 73 -11.87 6.69 -17.28
CA ILE A 73 -10.71 6.09 -16.62
C ILE A 73 -9.68 7.19 -16.33
N LYS A 74 -9.05 7.12 -15.16
CA LYS A 74 -8.01 8.06 -14.72
C LYS A 74 -6.82 7.32 -14.17
N VAL A 75 -5.62 7.82 -14.42
CA VAL A 75 -4.37 7.28 -13.88
C VAL A 75 -3.74 8.26 -12.90
N GLY A 76 -2.95 7.76 -11.96
CA GLY A 76 -2.28 8.61 -10.98
C GLY A 76 -1.23 7.89 -10.15
N GLY A 77 -0.41 8.67 -9.47
CA GLY A 77 0.56 8.20 -8.50
C GLY A 77 -0.05 8.00 -7.12
N LYS A 78 0.79 7.93 -6.10
CA LYS A 78 0.39 7.75 -4.70
C LYS A 78 -0.59 8.80 -4.21
N SER A 79 -0.39 10.06 -4.59
CA SER A 79 -1.30 11.18 -4.34
C SER A 79 -1.68 11.84 -5.65
N ASP A 80 -2.75 12.63 -5.65
CA ASP A 80 -3.22 13.31 -6.87
C ASP A 80 -2.24 14.39 -7.37
N ASN A 81 -1.38 14.88 -6.47
CA ASN A 81 -0.33 15.86 -6.79
C ASN A 81 1.05 15.20 -6.98
N ALA A 82 1.13 13.88 -7.09
CA ALA A 82 2.40 13.20 -7.33
C ALA A 82 2.92 13.58 -8.73
N ALA A 83 4.17 14.02 -8.80
CA ALA A 83 4.83 14.21 -10.07
C ALA A 83 5.01 12.87 -10.80
N SER A 84 4.78 12.84 -12.10
CA SER A 84 5.08 11.69 -12.94
C SER A 84 6.56 11.37 -12.91
N GLN A 85 6.92 10.10 -12.82
CA GLN A 85 8.29 9.63 -12.88
C GLN A 85 8.52 8.85 -14.19
N HIS A 86 9.48 9.28 -15.00
CA HIS A 86 10.00 8.52 -16.13
C HIS A 86 8.95 7.77 -16.98
N GLY A 87 7.97 8.47 -17.55
CA GLY A 87 6.93 7.84 -18.38
C GLY A 87 5.86 7.07 -17.62
N GLN A 88 5.77 7.22 -16.29
CA GLN A 88 4.80 6.52 -15.44
C GLN A 88 3.35 6.72 -15.90
N PHE A 89 2.95 7.96 -16.17
CA PHE A 89 1.55 8.24 -16.51
C PHE A 89 1.22 7.84 -17.93
N GLU A 90 2.18 7.95 -18.84
CA GLU A 90 2.05 7.51 -20.23
C GLU A 90 1.81 5.99 -20.28
N MET A 91 2.64 5.21 -19.60
CA MET A 91 2.48 3.76 -19.54
C MET A 91 1.18 3.35 -18.85
N LEU A 92 0.83 4.00 -17.73
CA LEU A 92 -0.44 3.72 -17.05
C LEU A 92 -1.63 4.07 -17.93
N GLN A 93 -1.55 5.11 -18.77
CA GLN A 93 -2.60 5.46 -19.71
C GLN A 93 -2.73 4.41 -20.82
N GLU A 94 -1.63 3.92 -21.35
CA GLU A 94 -1.63 2.81 -22.33
C GLU A 94 -2.30 1.55 -21.74
N ILE A 95 -1.98 1.22 -20.50
CA ILE A 95 -2.64 0.11 -19.78
C ILE A 95 -4.13 0.41 -19.62
N ALA A 96 -4.47 1.63 -19.18
CA ALA A 96 -5.85 2.05 -18.97
C ALA A 96 -6.68 1.96 -20.25
N ASP A 97 -6.15 2.44 -21.38
CA ASP A 97 -6.82 2.40 -22.68
C ASP A 97 -7.05 0.95 -23.14
N ARG A 98 -6.09 0.08 -22.90
CA ARG A 98 -6.19 -1.36 -23.22
C ARG A 98 -7.26 -2.08 -22.40
N ILE A 99 -7.36 -1.79 -21.09
CA ILE A 99 -8.32 -2.46 -20.19
C ILE A 99 -9.69 -1.79 -20.17
N HIS A 100 -9.80 -0.57 -20.67
CA HIS A 100 -11.05 0.21 -20.64
C HIS A 100 -12.27 -0.53 -21.21
N PRO A 101 -12.24 -1.14 -22.42
CA PRO A 101 -13.40 -1.85 -22.96
C PRO A 101 -13.80 -3.05 -22.10
N ILE A 102 -12.82 -3.70 -21.44
CA ILE A 102 -13.08 -4.85 -20.56
C ILE A 102 -13.76 -4.35 -19.27
N LEU A 103 -13.26 -3.25 -18.70
CA LEU A 103 -13.87 -2.64 -17.52
C LEU A 103 -15.31 -2.16 -17.79
N CYS A 104 -15.57 -1.56 -18.95
CA CYS A 104 -16.94 -1.18 -19.34
C CYS A 104 -17.88 -2.38 -19.43
N ALA A 105 -17.38 -3.53 -19.90
CA ALA A 105 -18.17 -4.77 -19.97
C ALA A 105 -18.39 -5.42 -18.58
N MET A 106 -17.38 -5.37 -17.72
CA MET A 106 -17.44 -5.91 -16.35
C MET A 106 -18.29 -5.05 -15.41
N PHE A 107 -18.25 -3.74 -15.61
CA PHE A 107 -18.92 -2.75 -14.76
C PHE A 107 -19.76 -1.83 -15.64
N PRO A 108 -20.91 -2.30 -16.14
CA PRO A 108 -21.84 -1.45 -16.87
C PRO A 108 -22.35 -0.32 -15.99
N LYS A 109 -22.90 0.72 -16.61
CA LYS A 109 -23.33 1.94 -15.91
C LYS A 109 -24.25 1.67 -14.72
N GLU A 110 -25.08 0.63 -14.82
CA GLU A 110 -26.04 0.22 -13.79
C GLU A 110 -25.38 -0.30 -12.51
N THR A 111 -24.09 -0.64 -12.56
CA THR A 111 -23.30 -1.08 -11.39
C THR A 111 -22.63 0.07 -10.65
N ALA A 112 -22.76 1.31 -11.13
CA ALA A 112 -22.17 2.46 -10.45
C ALA A 112 -22.66 2.58 -9.00
N ARG A 113 -21.74 2.93 -8.10
CA ARG A 113 -22.05 3.17 -6.69
C ARG A 113 -21.58 4.58 -6.32
N PHE A 114 -22.35 5.22 -5.46
CA PHE A 114 -22.08 6.57 -4.99
C PHE A 114 -21.92 6.58 -3.49
N THR A 115 -20.95 7.37 -3.00
CA THR A 115 -20.83 7.65 -1.58
C THR A 115 -21.81 8.74 -1.16
N GLN A 116 -22.12 8.77 0.12
CA GLN A 116 -22.79 9.93 0.70
C GLN A 116 -21.86 11.13 0.65
N VAL A 117 -22.35 12.24 0.16
CA VAL A 117 -21.63 13.51 0.22
C VAL A 117 -22.22 14.35 1.34
N LYS A 118 -21.35 14.81 2.23
CA LYS A 118 -21.71 15.77 3.26
C LYS A 118 -21.95 17.11 2.58
N ASP A 119 -23.13 17.70 2.80
CA ASP A 119 -23.41 19.06 2.35
C ASP A 119 -22.36 20.02 2.96
N LYS A 120 -21.66 20.75 2.10
CA LYS A 120 -20.57 21.63 2.52
C LYS A 120 -21.05 22.87 3.27
N GLU A 121 -22.29 23.30 3.06
CA GLU A 121 -22.84 24.49 3.70
C GLU A 121 -23.50 24.16 5.04
N THR A 122 -24.28 23.07 5.08
CA THR A 122 -25.06 22.71 6.27
C THR A 122 -24.40 21.67 7.14
N ASN A 123 -23.32 21.02 6.68
CA ASN A 123 -22.65 19.91 7.36
C ASN A 123 -23.56 18.69 7.63
N LYS A 124 -24.74 18.62 7.05
CA LYS A 124 -25.67 17.50 7.21
C LYS A 124 -25.31 16.37 6.28
N ILE A 125 -25.43 15.14 6.79
CA ILE A 125 -25.36 13.91 6.00
C ILE A 125 -26.77 13.60 5.57
N GLU A 126 -27.03 13.62 4.26
CA GLU A 126 -28.32 13.17 3.73
C GLU A 126 -28.19 11.72 3.26
N TYR A 127 -29.17 10.90 3.64
CA TYR A 127 -29.22 9.49 3.29
C TYR A 127 -29.79 9.31 1.89
N TRP A 128 -29.06 8.57 1.06
CA TRP A 128 -29.45 8.22 -0.30
C TRP A 128 -29.93 6.77 -0.34
N ASP A 129 -31.01 6.52 -1.04
CA ASP A 129 -31.41 5.16 -1.35
C ASP A 129 -30.46 4.56 -2.37
N MET A 130 -29.53 3.71 -1.90
CA MET A 130 -28.55 3.00 -2.73
C MET A 130 -29.20 1.84 -3.51
N GLY A 131 -30.49 1.67 -3.46
CA GLY A 131 -31.26 0.58 -4.07
C GLY A 131 -31.74 0.86 -5.49
N ASP A 132 -31.51 2.05 -6.05
CA ASP A 132 -31.92 2.33 -7.43
C ASP A 132 -30.97 1.65 -8.42
N PRO A 133 -31.42 0.62 -9.18
CA PRO A 133 -30.59 -0.11 -10.13
C PRO A 133 -30.09 0.76 -11.29
N LEU A 134 -30.63 1.94 -11.51
CA LEU A 134 -30.18 2.87 -12.54
C LEU A 134 -29.01 3.75 -12.09
N GLY A 135 -28.51 3.58 -10.85
CA GLY A 135 -27.36 4.32 -10.34
C GLY A 135 -27.58 5.84 -10.22
N ILE A 136 -28.84 6.28 -10.38
CA ILE A 136 -29.27 7.64 -10.13
C ILE A 136 -29.84 7.62 -8.73
N ALA A 137 -29.04 7.97 -7.74
CA ALA A 137 -29.59 8.22 -6.42
C ALA A 137 -30.69 9.28 -6.57
N LYS A 138 -31.91 8.93 -6.20
CA LYS A 138 -32.98 9.92 -6.12
C LYS A 138 -32.62 10.87 -5.01
N VAL A 139 -32.19 12.06 -5.39
CA VAL A 139 -32.03 13.17 -4.45
C VAL A 139 -33.41 13.41 -3.85
N ASN A 140 -33.59 13.15 -2.56
CA ASN A 140 -34.73 13.72 -1.87
C ASN A 140 -34.52 15.24 -1.93
N PRO A 141 -35.40 16.00 -2.64
CA PRO A 141 -35.26 17.44 -2.66
C PRO A 141 -35.32 17.91 -1.20
N SER A 142 -34.36 18.75 -0.79
CA SER A 142 -34.52 19.49 0.46
C SER A 142 -35.88 20.19 0.42
N LYS A 143 -36.49 20.47 1.56
CA LYS A 143 -37.78 21.17 1.65
C LYS A 143 -37.83 22.44 0.82
N ASP A 144 -36.73 22.98 0.41
CA ASP A 144 -36.53 24.23 -0.33
C ASP A 144 -36.21 24.02 -1.83
N GLY A 145 -36.31 22.78 -2.36
CA GLY A 145 -36.06 22.50 -3.78
C GLY A 145 -34.61 22.62 -4.23
N GLN A 146 -33.67 22.71 -3.31
CA GLN A 146 -32.22 22.71 -3.60
C GLN A 146 -31.76 21.28 -3.81
N TYR A 147 -31.11 21.05 -4.93
CA TYR A 147 -30.47 19.76 -5.24
C TYR A 147 -29.07 19.74 -4.66
N ILE A 148 -28.68 18.59 -4.07
CA ILE A 148 -27.29 18.40 -3.65
C ILE A 148 -26.43 18.31 -4.89
N VAL A 149 -25.52 19.25 -5.02
CA VAL A 149 -24.53 19.26 -6.08
C VAL A 149 -23.34 18.43 -5.61
N GLY A 150 -23.17 17.24 -6.19
CA GLY A 150 -21.95 16.46 -6.03
C GLY A 150 -22.08 15.08 -5.40
N LEU A 151 -22.78 14.17 -6.08
CA LEU A 151 -22.61 12.75 -5.83
C LEU A 151 -21.19 12.36 -6.22
N GLU A 152 -20.39 11.89 -5.27
CA GLU A 152 -19.08 11.33 -5.54
C GLU A 152 -19.23 9.84 -5.80
N GLU A 153 -18.98 9.43 -7.03
CA GLU A 153 -18.97 8.03 -7.41
C GLU A 153 -17.81 7.29 -6.75
N VAL A 154 -18.05 6.05 -6.31
CA VAL A 154 -17.00 5.15 -5.84
C VAL A 154 -16.42 4.39 -7.04
N PRO A 155 -15.24 4.76 -7.53
CA PRO A 155 -14.65 4.09 -8.67
C PRO A 155 -14.14 2.70 -8.33
N VAL A 156 -13.88 1.91 -9.38
CA VAL A 156 -13.04 0.71 -9.28
C VAL A 156 -11.59 1.18 -9.30
N TYR A 157 -10.85 0.94 -8.22
CA TYR A 157 -9.44 1.25 -8.12
C TYR A 157 -8.59 0.02 -8.33
N ILE A 158 -7.59 0.12 -9.21
CA ILE A 158 -6.52 -0.86 -9.40
C ILE A 158 -5.24 -0.21 -8.92
N TYR A 159 -4.68 -0.73 -7.83
CA TYR A 159 -3.44 -0.24 -7.24
C TYR A 159 -2.30 -1.18 -7.58
N GLY A 160 -1.16 -0.62 -7.95
CA GLY A 160 0.02 -1.41 -8.28
C GLY A 160 1.32 -0.64 -8.07
N GLU A 161 2.41 -1.34 -8.24
CA GLU A 161 3.75 -0.79 -8.22
C GLU A 161 4.24 -0.59 -9.64
N TYR A 162 4.57 0.65 -10.00
CA TYR A 162 5.29 0.99 -11.21
C TYR A 162 6.79 0.94 -10.93
N PHE A 163 7.53 0.16 -11.70
CA PHE A 163 8.94 -0.13 -11.42
C PHE A 163 9.73 -0.35 -12.70
N GLY A 164 11.06 -0.41 -12.59
CA GLY A 164 11.96 -0.67 -13.71
C GLY A 164 13.05 0.37 -13.83
N SER A 165 13.64 0.48 -15.02
CA SER A 165 14.76 1.36 -15.32
C SER A 165 14.45 2.83 -14.99
N GLY A 166 15.34 3.48 -14.22
CA GLY A 166 15.16 4.88 -13.83
C GLY A 166 14.18 5.12 -12.68
N ILE A 167 13.46 4.07 -12.21
CA ILE A 167 12.61 4.14 -11.04
C ILE A 167 13.36 3.59 -9.84
N GLN A 168 13.54 4.40 -8.78
CA GLN A 168 14.37 4.09 -7.64
C GLN A 168 15.81 3.68 -8.01
N LYS A 169 16.69 3.54 -7.02
CA LYS A 169 18.11 3.20 -7.27
C LYS A 169 18.33 1.78 -7.79
N GLY A 170 17.40 0.87 -7.48
CA GLY A 170 17.49 -0.55 -7.80
C GLY A 170 16.68 -0.98 -9.02
N GLY A 171 15.89 -0.09 -9.63
CA GLY A 171 14.89 -0.45 -10.63
C GLY A 171 15.42 -1.18 -11.85
N GLY A 172 16.61 -0.82 -12.36
CA GLY A 172 17.26 -1.52 -13.47
C GLY A 172 17.68 -2.96 -13.18
N ARG A 173 17.68 -3.39 -11.92
CA ARG A 173 17.94 -4.80 -11.55
C ARG A 173 16.69 -5.66 -11.76
N TYR A 174 15.49 -5.07 -11.70
CA TYR A 174 14.25 -5.75 -12.08
C TYR A 174 14.09 -5.76 -13.60
N ILE A 175 14.16 -4.58 -14.24
CA ILE A 175 14.03 -4.42 -15.69
C ILE A 175 15.13 -3.49 -16.15
N GLN A 176 16.06 -4.00 -16.99
CA GLN A 176 17.21 -3.22 -17.44
C GLN A 176 16.81 -2.09 -18.39
N ASN A 177 15.87 -2.36 -19.29
CA ASN A 177 15.37 -1.40 -20.27
C ASN A 177 13.84 -1.36 -20.24
N GLY A 178 13.28 -0.20 -19.91
CA GLY A 178 11.84 -0.01 -19.80
C GLY A 178 11.32 -0.21 -18.38
N ASN A 179 10.02 -0.23 -18.26
CA ASN A 179 9.30 -0.22 -16.98
C ASN A 179 8.10 -1.18 -17.07
N ASP A 180 7.51 -1.52 -15.93
CA ASP A 180 6.34 -2.37 -15.86
C ASP A 180 5.45 -1.97 -14.68
N PHE A 181 4.25 -2.56 -14.61
CA PHE A 181 3.26 -2.30 -13.58
C PHE A 181 2.69 -3.62 -13.05
N LEU A 182 2.88 -3.88 -11.75
CA LEU A 182 2.34 -5.06 -11.08
C LEU A 182 1.25 -4.67 -10.09
N VAL A 183 0.08 -5.27 -10.23
CA VAL A 183 -1.07 -5.01 -9.36
C VAL A 183 -0.86 -5.69 -8.00
N PHE A 184 -1.05 -4.95 -6.92
CA PHE A 184 -1.01 -5.52 -5.58
C PHE A 184 -2.39 -5.51 -4.89
N ASP A 185 -3.29 -4.59 -5.25
CA ASP A 185 -4.64 -4.53 -4.68
C ASP A 185 -5.67 -4.01 -5.69
N ILE A 186 -6.92 -4.44 -5.52
CA ILE A 186 -8.07 -3.89 -6.23
C ILE A 186 -9.13 -3.54 -5.19
N ARG A 187 -9.75 -2.36 -5.34
CA ARG A 187 -10.90 -1.94 -4.56
C ARG A 187 -12.10 -1.73 -5.48
N GLN A 188 -13.15 -2.48 -5.24
CA GLN A 188 -14.38 -2.47 -6.02
C GLN A 188 -15.53 -2.03 -5.13
N GLN A 189 -16.25 -0.99 -5.51
CA GLN A 189 -17.44 -0.52 -4.79
C GLN A 189 -17.21 -0.30 -3.27
N GLY A 190 -16.02 0.17 -2.91
CA GLY A 190 -15.63 0.38 -1.52
C GLY A 190 -15.02 -0.84 -0.81
N TRP A 191 -15.03 -2.03 -1.41
CA TRP A 191 -14.50 -3.26 -0.84
C TRP A 191 -13.16 -3.65 -1.45
N TRP A 192 -12.24 -4.07 -0.61
CA TRP A 192 -10.97 -4.64 -1.05
C TRP A 192 -11.19 -6.07 -1.51
N LEU A 193 -10.76 -6.40 -2.71
CA LEU A 193 -10.89 -7.77 -3.21
C LEU A 193 -9.92 -8.71 -2.46
N PRO A 194 -10.40 -9.88 -2.01
CA PRO A 194 -9.52 -10.94 -1.54
C PRO A 194 -8.63 -11.43 -2.70
N LYS A 195 -7.53 -12.12 -2.34
CA LYS A 195 -6.50 -12.56 -3.28
C LYS A 195 -7.07 -13.22 -4.54
N ASP A 196 -7.93 -14.21 -4.36
CA ASP A 196 -8.41 -15.02 -5.50
C ASP A 196 -9.28 -14.19 -6.46
N MET A 197 -10.12 -13.31 -5.94
CA MET A 197 -10.94 -12.41 -6.76
C MET A 197 -10.08 -11.35 -7.47
N ARG A 198 -9.08 -10.78 -6.78
CA ARG A 198 -8.11 -9.88 -7.39
C ARG A 198 -7.37 -10.54 -8.53
N ASP A 199 -6.85 -11.75 -8.32
CA ASP A 199 -6.06 -12.48 -9.28
C ASP A 199 -6.90 -12.86 -10.52
N GLU A 200 -8.16 -13.29 -10.33
CA GLU A 200 -9.08 -13.57 -11.44
C GLU A 200 -9.45 -12.30 -12.23
N MET A 201 -9.66 -11.19 -11.54
CA MET A 201 -9.89 -9.92 -12.21
C MET A 201 -8.66 -9.46 -12.98
N CYS A 202 -7.46 -9.57 -12.40
CA CYS A 202 -6.21 -9.27 -13.11
C CYS A 202 -6.02 -10.14 -14.34
N LYS A 203 -6.31 -11.42 -14.26
CA LYS A 203 -6.28 -12.35 -15.41
C LYS A 203 -7.23 -11.90 -16.52
N THR A 204 -8.45 -11.52 -16.18
CA THR A 204 -9.44 -11.01 -17.13
C THR A 204 -8.96 -9.71 -17.79
N LEU A 205 -8.33 -8.81 -17.02
CA LEU A 205 -7.78 -7.55 -17.51
C LEU A 205 -6.40 -7.71 -18.20
N LYS A 206 -5.83 -8.92 -18.21
CA LYS A 206 -4.47 -9.20 -18.70
C LYS A 206 -3.42 -8.31 -17.99
N LEU A 207 -3.56 -8.19 -16.67
CA LEU A 207 -2.62 -7.52 -15.78
C LEU A 207 -1.88 -8.56 -14.93
N GLU A 208 -0.61 -8.30 -14.66
CA GLU A 208 0.16 -9.12 -13.75
C GLU A 208 0.05 -8.62 -12.31
N THR A 209 0.19 -9.53 -11.35
CA THR A 209 0.17 -9.22 -9.93
C THR A 209 1.56 -9.32 -9.33
N VAL A 210 1.80 -8.60 -8.22
CA VAL A 210 3.02 -8.81 -7.45
C VAL A 210 3.18 -10.28 -7.05
N PRO A 211 4.39 -10.85 -7.09
CA PRO A 211 4.60 -12.25 -6.78
C PRO A 211 4.09 -12.62 -5.38
N TYR A 212 3.25 -13.65 -5.32
CA TYR A 212 2.82 -14.26 -4.07
C TYR A 212 3.85 -15.27 -3.60
N ILE A 213 4.31 -15.15 -2.34
CA ILE A 213 5.35 -16.00 -1.76
C ILE A 213 4.72 -17.22 -1.06
N GLY A 214 3.60 -17.00 -0.36
CA GLY A 214 2.90 -18.06 0.36
C GLY A 214 2.15 -17.53 1.59
N ASN A 215 1.47 -18.44 2.29
CA ASN A 215 0.93 -18.19 3.62
C ASN A 215 1.97 -18.60 4.66
N MET A 216 2.36 -17.66 5.51
CA MET A 216 3.38 -17.88 6.55
C MET A 216 3.11 -16.98 7.76
N THR A 217 3.73 -17.30 8.90
CA THR A 217 3.66 -16.44 10.07
C THR A 217 4.52 -15.19 9.90
N LEU A 218 4.23 -14.10 10.63
CA LEU A 218 5.13 -12.94 10.63
C LEU A 218 6.51 -13.30 11.16
N ARG A 219 6.60 -14.27 12.05
CA ARG A 219 7.88 -14.82 12.55
C ARG A 219 8.71 -15.42 11.41
N ASP A 220 8.09 -16.23 10.56
CA ASP A 220 8.78 -16.85 9.42
C ASP A 220 9.15 -15.81 8.37
N ILE A 221 8.25 -14.85 8.10
CA ILE A 221 8.50 -13.72 7.21
C ILE A 221 9.69 -12.90 7.70
N GLU A 222 9.74 -12.56 8.98
CA GLU A 222 10.86 -11.84 9.58
C GLU A 222 12.17 -12.59 9.39
N GLN A 223 12.20 -13.86 9.75
CA GLN A 223 13.40 -14.69 9.60
C GLN A 223 13.86 -14.80 8.14
N MET A 224 12.92 -14.96 7.22
CA MET A 224 13.19 -15.03 5.78
C MET A 224 13.82 -13.72 5.28
N VAL A 225 13.23 -12.58 5.66
CA VAL A 225 13.71 -11.26 5.26
C VAL A 225 15.05 -10.93 5.91
N MET A 226 15.26 -11.25 7.17
CA MET A 226 16.56 -11.03 7.86
C MET A 226 17.71 -11.78 7.20
N LYS A 227 17.48 -13.00 6.72
CA LYS A 227 18.49 -13.80 5.98
C LYS A 227 18.74 -13.26 4.58
N GLY A 228 17.80 -12.51 4.02
CA GLY A 228 17.75 -12.15 2.62
C GLY A 228 17.37 -13.35 1.74
N PHE A 229 16.60 -13.10 0.72
CA PHE A 229 16.20 -14.10 -0.26
C PHE A 229 16.15 -13.47 -1.66
N LYS A 230 16.32 -14.32 -2.68
CA LYS A 230 16.26 -13.86 -4.07
C LYS A 230 14.85 -13.43 -4.42
N THR A 231 14.75 -12.40 -5.26
CA THR A 231 13.45 -11.94 -5.76
C THR A 231 12.63 -13.08 -6.36
N LYS A 232 11.32 -13.02 -6.16
CA LYS A 232 10.35 -13.93 -6.79
C LYS A 232 9.81 -13.37 -8.11
N PHE A 233 10.28 -12.20 -8.52
CA PHE A 233 10.01 -11.68 -9.85
C PHE A 233 10.86 -12.45 -10.86
N ASP A 234 10.23 -13.36 -11.60
CA ASP A 234 10.88 -14.35 -12.46
C ASP A 234 11.59 -13.74 -13.68
N ARG A 235 11.17 -12.53 -14.08
CA ARG A 235 11.75 -11.77 -15.21
C ARG A 235 12.82 -10.76 -14.75
N ALA A 236 13.33 -10.86 -13.51
CA ALA A 236 14.34 -9.95 -13.03
C ALA A 236 15.60 -9.99 -13.91
N ALA A 237 16.06 -8.82 -14.35
CA ALA A 237 17.26 -8.68 -15.17
C ALA A 237 18.52 -9.14 -14.43
N ASP A 238 18.54 -8.97 -13.11
CA ASP A 238 19.60 -9.46 -12.22
C ASP A 238 19.14 -10.72 -11.47
N PRO A 239 19.59 -11.92 -11.83
CA PRO A 239 19.19 -13.17 -11.16
C PRO A 239 19.71 -13.29 -9.72
N THR A 240 20.59 -12.39 -9.28
CA THR A 240 21.12 -12.34 -7.91
C THR A 240 20.41 -11.31 -7.05
N LEU A 241 19.41 -10.62 -7.60
CA LEU A 241 18.66 -9.57 -6.90
C LEU A 241 18.06 -10.12 -5.60
N ILE A 242 18.49 -9.54 -4.48
CA ILE A 242 17.83 -9.77 -3.19
C ILE A 242 16.54 -8.95 -3.14
N GLU A 243 15.46 -9.60 -2.74
CA GLU A 243 14.15 -8.96 -2.59
C GLU A 243 14.23 -7.77 -1.62
N GLU A 244 13.57 -6.66 -1.93
CA GLU A 244 13.52 -5.50 -1.03
C GLU A 244 12.91 -5.88 0.32
N GLY A 245 11.97 -6.82 0.32
CA GLY A 245 11.28 -7.30 1.49
C GLY A 245 9.95 -7.99 1.17
N ILE A 246 9.09 -8.02 2.14
CA ILE A 246 7.75 -8.61 2.04
C ILE A 246 6.71 -7.59 2.49
N VAL A 247 5.58 -7.51 1.77
CA VAL A 247 4.33 -6.92 2.24
C VAL A 247 3.42 -8.08 2.65
N ALA A 248 2.91 -8.03 3.88
CA ALA A 248 2.08 -9.09 4.44
C ALA A 248 0.76 -8.53 4.98
N ARG A 249 -0.31 -9.32 4.83
CA ARG A 249 -1.63 -9.07 5.41
C ARG A 249 -2.22 -10.38 5.95
N PRO A 250 -3.03 -10.35 7.01
CA PRO A 250 -3.67 -11.56 7.52
C PRO A 250 -4.46 -12.28 6.42
N VAL A 251 -4.40 -13.61 6.38
CA VAL A 251 -5.18 -14.42 5.41
C VAL A 251 -6.67 -14.10 5.48
N ILE A 252 -7.18 -13.86 6.70
CA ILE A 252 -8.52 -13.33 6.90
C ILE A 252 -8.39 -11.80 6.97
N PRO A 253 -8.98 -11.05 6.03
CA PRO A 253 -8.88 -9.60 6.03
C PRO A 253 -9.41 -9.00 7.34
N MET A 254 -8.59 -8.21 8.00
CA MET A 254 -8.92 -7.55 9.27
C MET A 254 -8.61 -6.07 9.20
N CYS A 255 -9.32 -5.29 10.01
CA CYS A 255 -9.07 -3.85 10.19
C CYS A 255 -8.75 -3.55 11.66
N ASP A 256 -8.00 -2.49 11.88
CA ASP A 256 -7.80 -1.91 13.20
C ASP A 256 -9.08 -1.21 13.72
N GLY A 257 -9.07 -0.74 14.95
CA GLY A 257 -10.20 -0.02 15.55
C GLY A 257 -10.57 1.30 14.86
N ARG A 258 -9.79 1.75 13.88
CA ARG A 258 -10.04 2.96 13.05
C ARG A 258 -10.53 2.61 11.64
N GLY A 259 -10.69 1.33 11.33
CA GLY A 259 -11.10 0.85 10.01
C GLY A 259 -9.97 0.74 8.98
N ASN A 260 -8.70 0.93 9.36
CA ASN A 260 -7.57 0.70 8.47
C ASN A 260 -7.28 -0.80 8.37
N ARG A 261 -6.99 -1.30 7.18
CA ARG A 261 -6.57 -2.70 7.03
C ARG A 261 -5.26 -2.97 7.76
N ILE A 262 -5.19 -4.13 8.39
CA ILE A 262 -3.96 -4.62 9.00
C ILE A 262 -3.04 -5.13 7.88
N ILE A 263 -2.02 -4.36 7.56
CA ILE A 263 -0.98 -4.66 6.56
C ILE A 263 0.34 -4.17 7.12
N VAL A 264 1.37 -4.97 6.98
CA VAL A 264 2.74 -4.62 7.38
C VAL A 264 3.71 -4.82 6.24
N LYS A 265 4.83 -4.10 6.28
CA LYS A 265 5.98 -4.36 5.42
C LYS A 265 7.20 -4.69 6.26
N VAL A 266 7.95 -5.68 5.80
CA VAL A 266 9.20 -6.13 6.39
C VAL A 266 10.30 -5.94 5.35
N LYS A 267 11.30 -5.08 5.62
CA LYS A 267 12.31 -4.70 4.65
C LYS A 267 13.68 -5.28 5.02
N TYR A 268 14.36 -5.89 4.05
CA TYR A 268 15.69 -6.44 4.22
C TYR A 268 16.72 -5.39 4.69
N VAL A 269 16.70 -4.21 4.07
CA VAL A 269 17.63 -3.12 4.41
C VAL A 269 17.51 -2.67 5.86
N ASP A 270 16.32 -2.74 6.47
CA ASP A 270 16.10 -2.32 7.86
C ASP A 270 16.90 -3.18 8.83
N TYR A 271 16.95 -4.49 8.61
CA TYR A 271 17.69 -5.44 9.43
C TYR A 271 19.20 -5.31 9.21
N ILE A 272 19.65 -5.21 7.97
CA ILE A 272 21.09 -5.05 7.65
C ILE A 272 21.64 -3.77 8.27
N GLU A 273 20.89 -2.66 8.14
CA GLU A 273 21.31 -1.39 8.72
C GLU A 273 21.30 -1.42 10.26
N TYR A 274 20.29 -2.04 10.85
CA TYR A 274 20.23 -2.22 12.29
C TYR A 274 21.42 -3.06 12.79
N GLN A 275 21.65 -4.23 12.20
CA GLN A 275 22.75 -5.12 12.57
C GLN A 275 24.12 -4.44 12.43
N ARG A 276 24.33 -3.71 11.33
CA ARG A 276 25.58 -2.95 11.12
C ARG A 276 25.79 -1.93 12.23
N VAL A 277 24.76 -1.13 12.54
CA VAL A 277 24.89 -0.14 13.62
C VAL A 277 25.07 -0.84 14.96
N ARG A 278 24.26 -1.85 15.28
CA ARG A 278 24.32 -2.58 16.55
C ARG A 278 25.69 -3.20 16.84
N SER A 279 26.37 -3.72 15.79
CA SER A 279 27.70 -4.33 15.92
C SER A 279 28.81 -3.35 16.29
N GLU A 280 28.58 -2.04 16.17
CA GLU A 280 29.53 -1.01 16.58
C GLU A 280 29.46 -0.66 18.08
N PHE A 281 28.54 -1.30 18.81
CA PHE A 281 28.26 -1.03 20.23
C PHE A 281 28.44 -2.31 21.06
N THR A 282 29.02 -2.19 22.24
CA THR A 282 28.95 -3.23 23.26
C THR A 282 27.50 -3.34 23.79
N ASP A 283 27.20 -4.43 24.48
CA ASP A 283 25.88 -4.62 25.08
C ASP A 283 25.57 -3.53 26.12
N ASN A 284 26.55 -3.15 26.94
CA ASN A 284 26.40 -2.07 27.92
C ASN A 284 26.09 -0.73 27.26
N GLU A 285 26.85 -0.33 26.23
CA GLU A 285 26.61 0.92 25.51
C GLU A 285 25.23 0.94 24.86
N PHE A 286 24.75 -0.22 24.37
CA PHE A 286 23.43 -0.35 23.79
C PHE A 286 22.30 -0.29 24.84
N GLU A 287 22.50 -0.90 26.01
CA GLU A 287 21.57 -0.79 27.14
C GLU A 287 21.48 0.65 27.67
N GLU A 288 22.63 1.35 27.80
CA GLU A 288 22.64 2.78 28.16
C GLU A 288 21.84 3.61 27.16
N PHE A 289 22.01 3.38 25.85
CA PHE A 289 21.23 4.03 24.81
C PHE A 289 19.75 3.73 24.95
N ASN A 290 19.35 2.47 25.11
CA ASN A 290 17.93 2.10 25.25
C ASN A 290 17.30 2.68 26.51
N THR A 291 18.03 2.74 27.62
CA THR A 291 17.55 3.37 28.86
C THR A 291 17.29 4.84 28.64
N TRP A 292 18.27 5.56 28.11
CA TRP A 292 18.09 6.97 27.76
C TRP A 292 16.90 7.19 26.82
N TYR A 293 16.78 6.35 25.76
CA TYR A 293 15.72 6.47 24.77
C TYR A 293 14.32 6.29 25.40
N LYS A 294 14.16 5.28 26.25
CA LYS A 294 12.88 5.02 26.96
C LYS A 294 12.53 6.14 27.92
N GLU A 295 13.48 6.65 28.68
CA GLU A 295 13.28 7.73 29.65
C GLU A 295 12.94 9.07 28.95
N THR A 296 13.58 9.36 27.81
CA THR A 296 13.45 10.64 27.11
C THR A 296 12.21 10.68 26.19
N ILE A 297 11.94 9.58 25.48
CA ILE A 297 10.91 9.53 24.42
C ILE A 297 9.60 8.87 24.93
N GLY A 298 9.67 8.07 26.01
CA GLY A 298 8.49 7.54 26.68
C GLY A 298 7.80 6.42 25.91
N ILE A 299 8.53 5.31 25.63
CA ILE A 299 7.94 4.08 25.06
C ILE A 299 7.74 3.06 26.18
#